data_eed42cda552ae8f782f87fda2cd09653
#
_entry.id   eed42cda552ae8f782f87fda2cd09653
#
_cell.length_a   1.000
_cell.length_b   1.000
_cell.length_c   1.000
_cell.angle_alpha   90.00
_cell.angle_beta   90.00
_cell.angle_gamma   90.00
#
_symmetry.space_group_name_H-M   'P 1'
#
loop_
_entity.id
_entity.type
_entity.pdbx_description
1 polymer ?
#
loop_
_entity_poly.entity_id
_entity_poly.type
_entity_poly.pdbx_seq_one_letter_code
_entity_poly.pdbx_strand_id
1 'polypeptide(L)'
;MTFKKILSVVLGVTALGLFSCASDQNNEDNTVISPEKSVRRTLTISTNVDEQTSASAKSRSIVSLVDGNKWEDGDVFLAYNISEPHSVEQLTAKGSGNETTLKGDIECKDNDKIGVFYPYKLSYGSVQSKVHVSMLKGVVSKNHQVVEKEQDGTLETIKYFDYSYGTATVKAAQEVRTASGSVAMKKLYAVLHLDFTAGGAKLNNIKKLTLSNVIEEARFNVLTGQFEDLTMGAITITPASSRSEFDVAVFPDQNFKPEFTVVTDEGKTYKFEVKMGLKVNGADYLPFTVAVKEFSPYVPINGVKWGKFNLQYTPGAKADGWSGGYHLAKNPWDYFYTARCSYPLTENVLREPLPSGDRNSVAFDHFRWGDIENAHNFSNEMADNFWNTTQDLKGKVSADKKWGDIAYYASNGNWAIPTAADFNKLFDKTAEYIAYYKDDSGNIIYGAYFDSTVPDNLKGWIVDANGGKIRKINQSAAPISKPNLYRELKKSDFDTGVFFPMAGSFEYSGEMEKSGSLGGYWLATANPGNAAQAAAFFISVHQNGQAFPGYTKRSITPKRNMYSIRPIYIGND
;
A
#
# COMPACT_ATOMS: atom_id res chain seq x y z
N MET A 1 -1.40 30.95 -30.03
CA MET A 1 -2.34 30.09 -30.77
C MET A 1 -3.54 29.81 -29.88
N THR A 2 -4.69 30.28 -30.30
CA THR A 2 -5.93 30.44 -29.55
C THR A 2 -6.77 29.13 -29.64
N PHE A 3 -7.14 28.52 -28.52
CA PHE A 3 -8.11 27.45 -28.54
C PHE A 3 -9.52 27.96 -28.16
N LYS A 4 -10.45 27.78 -29.10
CA LYS A 4 -11.87 28.14 -28.99
C LYS A 4 -12.62 27.15 -28.06
N LYS A 5 -13.37 27.73 -27.12
CA LYS A 5 -14.44 27.05 -26.37
C LYS A 5 -15.64 26.83 -27.30
N ILE A 6 -16.17 25.60 -27.29
CA ILE A 6 -17.48 25.30 -27.88
C ILE A 6 -18.45 25.11 -26.71
N LEU A 7 -19.42 25.98 -26.66
CA LEU A 7 -20.55 25.96 -25.72
C LEU A 7 -21.76 25.42 -26.48
N SER A 8 -22.30 24.26 -26.09
CA SER A 8 -23.55 23.72 -26.64
C SER A 8 -24.72 24.11 -25.74
N VAL A 9 -25.58 24.95 -26.25
CA VAL A 9 -26.86 25.34 -25.67
C VAL A 9 -27.91 24.35 -26.19
N VAL A 10 -28.65 23.68 -25.30
CA VAL A 10 -29.84 22.91 -25.63
C VAL A 10 -31.06 23.77 -25.33
N LEU A 11 -31.77 24.17 -26.37
CA LEU A 11 -33.08 24.85 -26.28
C LEU A 11 -34.16 23.80 -26.05
N GLY A 12 -34.90 23.95 -24.98
CA GLY A 12 -36.17 23.25 -24.78
C GLY A 12 -37.30 23.90 -25.57
N VAL A 13 -38.04 23.09 -26.28
CA VAL A 13 -39.31 23.52 -26.93
C VAL A 13 -40.48 22.93 -26.15
N THR A 14 -41.22 23.78 -25.48
CA THR A 14 -42.54 23.48 -24.92
C THR A 14 -43.62 23.63 -26.00
N ALA A 15 -44.29 22.54 -26.35
CA ALA A 15 -45.48 22.58 -27.20
C ALA A 15 -46.72 22.44 -26.32
N LEU A 16 -47.53 23.49 -26.23
CA LEU A 16 -48.91 23.47 -25.73
C LEU A 16 -49.83 22.97 -26.87
N GLY A 17 -50.45 21.85 -26.69
CA GLY A 17 -51.51 21.38 -27.58
C GLY A 17 -52.87 21.58 -26.97
N LEU A 18 -53.70 22.32 -27.68
CA LEU A 18 -55.10 22.62 -27.35
C LEU A 18 -56.03 21.44 -27.57
N PHE A 19 -56.99 21.25 -26.69
CA PHE A 19 -58.06 20.30 -26.77
C PHE A 19 -59.01 20.59 -27.91
N SER A 20 -59.40 19.59 -28.67
CA SER A 20 -60.63 19.54 -29.47
C SER A 20 -61.39 18.29 -29.11
N CYS A 21 -62.61 18.50 -28.62
CA CYS A 21 -63.61 17.45 -28.43
C CYS A 21 -64.24 17.06 -29.77
N ALA A 22 -64.22 15.81 -30.11
CA ALA A 22 -65.18 15.20 -31.04
C ALA A 22 -65.58 13.84 -30.47
N SER A 23 -66.86 13.70 -30.21
CA SER A 23 -67.54 12.47 -29.79
C SER A 23 -67.67 11.54 -30.97
N ASP A 24 -67.17 10.31 -30.86
CA ASP A 24 -67.74 9.15 -31.58
C ASP A 24 -67.64 7.91 -30.68
N GLN A 25 -68.81 7.32 -30.46
CA GLN A 25 -68.94 6.07 -29.73
C GLN A 25 -68.47 4.91 -30.62
N ASN A 26 -67.39 4.24 -30.19
CA ASN A 26 -67.20 2.84 -30.47
C ASN A 26 -66.71 2.15 -29.22
N ASN A 27 -67.51 1.26 -28.70
CA ASN A 27 -67.17 0.31 -27.65
C ASN A 27 -66.06 -0.63 -28.14
N GLU A 28 -64.82 -0.32 -27.87
CA GLU A 28 -63.78 -1.34 -27.72
C GLU A 28 -63.41 -1.37 -26.24
N ASP A 29 -63.51 -2.55 -25.68
CA ASP A 29 -63.13 -2.90 -24.32
C ASP A 29 -61.61 -2.69 -24.16
N ASN A 30 -61.20 -1.42 -24.00
CA ASN A 30 -59.84 -1.07 -23.57
C ASN A 30 -59.79 -1.28 -22.06
N THR A 31 -59.61 -2.50 -21.63
CA THR A 31 -59.08 -2.79 -20.30
C THR A 31 -57.76 -2.07 -20.19
N VAL A 32 -57.78 -0.86 -19.63
CA VAL A 32 -56.60 -0.19 -19.12
C VAL A 32 -56.03 -1.12 -18.05
N ILE A 33 -55.06 -1.97 -18.43
CA ILE A 33 -54.32 -2.77 -17.47
C ILE A 33 -53.57 -1.78 -16.60
N SER A 34 -54.14 -1.51 -15.42
CA SER A 34 -53.48 -0.72 -14.39
C SER A 34 -52.13 -1.39 -14.11
N PRO A 35 -51.00 -0.65 -14.12
CA PRO A 35 -49.71 -1.29 -13.88
C PRO A 35 -49.73 -2.04 -12.56
N GLU A 36 -49.37 -3.29 -12.56
CA GLU A 36 -49.29 -4.12 -11.35
C GLU A 36 -48.39 -3.45 -10.31
N LYS A 37 -48.92 -3.19 -9.11
CA LYS A 37 -48.17 -2.64 -8.01
C LYS A 37 -47.35 -3.74 -7.33
N SER A 38 -46.11 -3.43 -6.94
CA SER A 38 -45.36 -4.28 -6.06
C SER A 38 -46.09 -4.46 -4.75
N VAL A 39 -46.16 -5.66 -4.25
CA VAL A 39 -46.76 -6.02 -2.95
C VAL A 39 -45.79 -6.94 -2.20
N ARG A 40 -45.89 -6.93 -0.86
CA ARG A 40 -45.09 -7.81 -0.01
C ARG A 40 -45.51 -9.25 -0.21
N ARG A 41 -44.55 -10.10 -0.63
CA ARG A 41 -44.75 -11.51 -0.95
C ARG A 41 -43.71 -12.36 -0.23
N THR A 42 -44.09 -13.57 0.19
CA THR A 42 -43.11 -14.57 0.62
C THR A 42 -42.45 -15.16 -0.65
N LEU A 43 -41.18 -14.79 -0.83
CA LEU A 43 -40.35 -15.24 -1.96
C LEU A 43 -39.65 -16.55 -1.64
N THR A 44 -39.69 -17.49 -2.56
CA THR A 44 -38.96 -18.76 -2.53
C THR A 44 -38.03 -18.83 -3.74
N ILE A 45 -36.72 -18.81 -3.51
CA ILE A 45 -35.73 -18.89 -4.57
C ILE A 45 -34.95 -20.22 -4.46
N SER A 46 -34.93 -21.01 -5.53
CA SER A 46 -33.93 -22.08 -5.65
C SER A 46 -32.58 -21.50 -6.04
N THR A 47 -31.54 -21.87 -5.34
CA THR A 47 -30.17 -21.41 -5.63
C THR A 47 -29.24 -22.56 -5.91
N ASN A 48 -28.35 -22.39 -6.87
CA ASN A 48 -27.20 -23.23 -7.12
C ASN A 48 -25.95 -22.36 -7.18
N VAL A 49 -24.78 -22.97 -6.99
CA VAL A 49 -23.49 -22.31 -7.27
C VAL A 49 -23.23 -22.43 -8.76
N ASP A 50 -22.98 -21.30 -9.42
CA ASP A 50 -22.59 -21.30 -10.83
C ASP A 50 -21.18 -21.89 -10.94
N GLU A 51 -21.06 -23.07 -11.55
CA GLU A 51 -19.77 -23.67 -11.87
C GLU A 51 -19.12 -22.86 -13.00
N GLN A 52 -18.45 -21.76 -12.63
CA GLN A 52 -17.63 -21.02 -13.59
C GLN A 52 -16.48 -21.91 -14.01
N THR A 53 -16.54 -22.43 -15.22
CA THR A 53 -15.40 -23.09 -15.87
C THR A 53 -14.31 -22.05 -16.09
N SER A 54 -13.26 -22.09 -15.25
CA SER A 54 -12.10 -21.24 -15.47
C SER A 54 -11.46 -21.58 -16.82
N ALA A 55 -11.28 -20.56 -17.67
CA ALA A 55 -10.74 -20.69 -19.03
C ALA A 55 -9.24 -21.06 -19.07
N SER A 56 -8.57 -21.25 -17.92
CA SER A 56 -7.16 -21.64 -17.88
C SER A 56 -6.97 -23.06 -17.36
N ALA A 57 -6.29 -23.89 -18.14
CA ALA A 57 -6.01 -25.31 -17.84
C ALA A 57 -5.18 -25.57 -16.54
N LYS A 58 -4.88 -24.55 -15.75
CA LYS A 58 -4.14 -24.61 -14.48
C LYS A 58 -4.94 -24.15 -13.25
N SER A 59 -6.15 -23.61 -13.44
CA SER A 59 -7.01 -23.14 -12.36
C SER A 59 -8.06 -24.22 -12.05
N ARG A 60 -8.17 -24.62 -10.76
CA ARG A 60 -9.29 -25.43 -10.28
C ARG A 60 -10.34 -24.49 -9.71
N SER A 61 -11.63 -24.82 -9.89
CA SER A 61 -12.70 -24.07 -9.26
C SER A 61 -12.64 -24.24 -7.73
N ILE A 62 -12.84 -23.16 -6.99
CA ILE A 62 -12.98 -23.18 -5.52
C ILE A 62 -14.07 -24.19 -5.11
N VAL A 63 -15.15 -24.25 -5.86
CA VAL A 63 -16.31 -25.14 -5.61
C VAL A 63 -15.91 -26.62 -5.56
N SER A 64 -14.87 -27.03 -6.31
CA SER A 64 -14.42 -28.42 -6.37
C SER A 64 -13.41 -28.82 -5.29
N LEU A 65 -12.84 -27.85 -4.55
CA LEU A 65 -11.71 -28.08 -3.64
C LEU A 65 -12.06 -27.89 -2.15
N VAL A 66 -13.11 -27.14 -1.86
CA VAL A 66 -13.47 -26.79 -0.48
C VAL A 66 -14.85 -27.35 -0.18
N ASP A 67 -14.93 -28.44 0.58
CA ASP A 67 -16.19 -28.98 1.10
C ASP A 67 -17.01 -27.95 1.92
N GLY A 68 -16.39 -26.82 2.28
CA GLY A 68 -16.99 -25.70 3.01
C GLY A 68 -17.76 -24.67 2.16
N ASN A 69 -17.78 -24.79 0.83
CA ASN A 69 -18.55 -23.89 -0.06
C ASN A 69 -20.01 -24.34 -0.28
N LYS A 70 -20.47 -25.20 0.58
CA LYS A 70 -21.87 -25.60 0.60
C LYS A 70 -22.67 -24.67 1.49
N TRP A 71 -23.84 -24.27 0.99
CA TRP A 71 -24.80 -23.55 1.82
C TRP A 71 -25.18 -24.39 3.04
N GLU A 72 -25.33 -23.76 4.18
CA GLU A 72 -25.81 -24.41 5.39
C GLU A 72 -27.25 -23.96 5.70
N ASP A 73 -28.04 -24.85 6.27
CA ASP A 73 -29.38 -24.49 6.75
C ASP A 73 -29.27 -23.34 7.75
N GLY A 74 -30.07 -22.29 7.53
CA GLY A 74 -30.02 -21.08 8.33
C GLY A 74 -29.06 -19.99 7.83
N ASP A 75 -28.28 -20.20 6.77
CA ASP A 75 -27.50 -19.13 6.13
C ASP A 75 -28.39 -17.98 5.70
N VAL A 76 -27.95 -16.73 5.93
CA VAL A 76 -28.73 -15.53 5.66
C VAL A 76 -28.13 -14.74 4.50
N PHE A 77 -28.99 -14.46 3.53
CA PHE A 77 -28.67 -13.74 2.30
C PHE A 77 -29.34 -12.37 2.30
N LEU A 78 -28.69 -11.38 1.71
CA LEU A 78 -29.31 -10.11 1.35
C LEU A 78 -30.12 -10.30 0.08
N ALA A 79 -31.34 -9.77 0.05
CA ALA A 79 -32.13 -9.63 -1.15
C ALA A 79 -32.51 -8.16 -1.38
N TYR A 80 -32.43 -7.73 -2.63
CA TYR A 80 -32.73 -6.36 -3.01
C TYR A 80 -33.49 -6.34 -4.35
N ASN A 81 -34.67 -5.72 -4.38
CA ASN A 81 -35.41 -5.57 -5.63
C ASN A 81 -34.72 -4.53 -6.53
N ILE A 82 -34.09 -4.99 -7.61
CA ILE A 82 -33.36 -4.16 -8.58
C ILE A 82 -34.32 -3.39 -9.47
N SER A 83 -35.48 -3.99 -9.82
CA SER A 83 -36.46 -3.41 -10.73
C SER A 83 -37.22 -2.24 -10.09
N GLU A 84 -37.57 -2.39 -8.82
CA GLU A 84 -38.20 -1.35 -8.01
C GLU A 84 -37.47 -1.28 -6.66
N PRO A 85 -36.39 -0.45 -6.57
CA PRO A 85 -35.57 -0.37 -5.35
C PRO A 85 -36.37 0.15 -4.15
N HIS A 86 -36.49 -0.70 -3.13
CA HIS A 86 -37.13 -0.35 -1.85
C HIS A 86 -36.17 -0.52 -0.69
N SER A 87 -36.38 -1.54 0.13
CA SER A 87 -35.54 -1.91 1.27
C SER A 87 -34.71 -3.15 0.99
N VAL A 88 -33.63 -3.27 1.76
CA VAL A 88 -32.88 -4.52 1.85
C VAL A 88 -33.66 -5.50 2.70
N GLU A 89 -33.88 -6.70 2.17
CA GLU A 89 -34.59 -7.78 2.85
C GLU A 89 -33.63 -8.97 3.07
N GLN A 90 -34.08 -9.92 3.89
CA GLN A 90 -33.33 -11.12 4.20
C GLN A 90 -34.01 -12.36 3.62
N LEU A 91 -33.20 -13.22 3.02
CA LEU A 91 -33.60 -14.57 2.67
C LEU A 91 -32.78 -15.56 3.48
N THR A 92 -33.42 -16.61 4.02
CA THR A 92 -32.77 -17.64 4.82
C THR A 92 -32.76 -18.95 4.06
N ALA A 93 -31.61 -19.62 4.01
CA ALA A 93 -31.46 -20.95 3.43
C ALA A 93 -32.27 -22.01 4.22
N LYS A 94 -32.94 -22.88 3.49
CA LYS A 94 -33.71 -24.02 4.01
C LYS A 94 -33.14 -25.30 3.41
N GLY A 95 -32.20 -25.89 4.13
CA GLY A 95 -31.40 -27.03 3.70
C GLY A 95 -29.96 -26.68 3.39
N SER A 96 -29.12 -27.70 3.29
CA SER A 96 -27.66 -27.57 3.11
C SER A 96 -27.22 -28.26 1.82
N GLY A 97 -26.20 -27.75 1.17
CA GLY A 97 -25.61 -28.31 -0.06
C GLY A 97 -25.19 -27.27 -1.07
N ASN A 98 -24.79 -27.70 -2.26
CA ASN A 98 -24.49 -26.82 -3.38
C ASN A 98 -25.76 -26.14 -3.94
N GLU A 99 -26.90 -26.76 -3.67
CA GLU A 99 -28.23 -26.25 -3.98
C GLU A 99 -29.02 -26.10 -2.67
N THR A 100 -29.74 -25.01 -2.54
CA THR A 100 -30.65 -24.80 -1.41
C THR A 100 -31.83 -23.94 -1.83
N THR A 101 -32.81 -23.83 -0.95
CA THR A 101 -33.98 -22.96 -1.14
C THR A 101 -33.88 -21.79 -0.18
N LEU A 102 -33.90 -20.56 -0.71
CA LEU A 102 -33.93 -19.33 0.07
C LEU A 102 -35.39 -18.90 0.28
N LYS A 103 -35.78 -18.55 1.52
CA LYS A 103 -37.11 -18.06 1.84
C LYS A 103 -37.03 -16.77 2.67
N GLY A 104 -37.91 -15.82 2.35
CA GLY A 104 -38.11 -14.58 3.10
C GLY A 104 -39.17 -13.72 2.42
N ASP A 105 -39.49 -12.57 3.02
CA ASP A 105 -40.51 -11.67 2.50
C ASP A 105 -39.85 -10.50 1.82
N ILE A 106 -40.33 -10.17 0.61
CA ILE A 106 -39.86 -9.02 -0.18
C ILE A 106 -41.01 -8.33 -0.91
N GLU A 107 -40.91 -7.03 -1.09
CA GLU A 107 -41.85 -6.29 -1.93
C GLU A 107 -41.49 -6.47 -3.39
N CYS A 108 -42.36 -7.14 -4.16
CA CYS A 108 -42.11 -7.44 -5.56
C CYS A 108 -43.40 -7.71 -6.35
N LYS A 109 -43.30 -7.68 -7.68
CA LYS A 109 -44.31 -8.09 -8.66
C LYS A 109 -43.74 -9.10 -9.65
N ASP A 110 -44.56 -9.59 -10.56
CA ASP A 110 -44.12 -10.51 -11.60
C ASP A 110 -43.03 -9.87 -12.48
N ASN A 111 -42.06 -10.68 -12.90
CA ASN A 111 -40.89 -10.28 -13.70
C ASN A 111 -39.89 -9.32 -13.03
N ASP A 112 -40.07 -8.94 -11.78
CA ASP A 112 -39.04 -8.17 -11.06
C ASP A 112 -37.72 -8.94 -10.96
N LYS A 113 -36.61 -8.21 -10.98
CA LYS A 113 -35.27 -8.76 -10.77
C LYS A 113 -34.85 -8.51 -9.33
N ILE A 114 -34.48 -9.58 -8.65
CA ILE A 114 -33.96 -9.54 -7.27
C ILE A 114 -32.48 -9.85 -7.28
N GLY A 115 -31.66 -8.90 -6.82
CA GLY A 115 -30.25 -9.15 -6.50
C GLY A 115 -30.17 -9.93 -5.19
N VAL A 116 -29.45 -11.05 -5.21
CA VAL A 116 -29.20 -11.91 -4.05
C VAL A 116 -27.71 -11.91 -3.75
N PHE A 117 -27.33 -11.54 -2.54
CA PHE A 117 -25.94 -11.46 -2.12
C PHE A 117 -25.73 -12.23 -0.82
N TYR A 118 -24.61 -12.93 -0.70
CA TYR A 118 -24.19 -13.63 0.51
C TYR A 118 -22.81 -13.13 0.95
N PRO A 119 -22.55 -13.00 2.25
CA PRO A 119 -23.47 -13.14 3.40
C PRO A 119 -24.23 -11.85 3.72
N TYR A 120 -25.36 -11.95 4.42
CA TYR A 120 -26.06 -10.80 4.98
C TYR A 120 -25.34 -10.26 6.22
N LYS A 121 -25.20 -8.94 6.33
CA LYS A 121 -24.71 -8.23 7.53
C LYS A 121 -25.53 -6.97 7.78
N LEU A 122 -25.97 -6.75 9.01
CA LEU A 122 -26.85 -5.63 9.39
C LEU A 122 -26.25 -4.23 9.20
N SER A 123 -24.94 -4.08 9.15
CA SER A 123 -24.23 -2.79 9.09
C SER A 123 -23.74 -2.42 7.69
N TYR A 124 -24.57 -2.58 6.68
CA TYR A 124 -24.23 -2.16 5.33
C TYR A 124 -24.55 -0.66 5.13
N GLY A 125 -23.84 0.27 5.74
CA GLY A 125 -23.83 1.68 5.47
C GLY A 125 -25.17 2.37 5.06
N SER A 126 -25.12 3.66 4.78
CA SER A 126 -26.30 4.47 4.44
C SER A 126 -26.90 4.23 3.04
N VAL A 127 -26.18 3.53 2.15
CA VAL A 127 -26.65 3.21 0.79
C VAL A 127 -27.03 1.74 0.73
N GLN A 128 -28.31 1.44 0.78
CA GLN A 128 -28.87 0.08 0.88
C GLN A 128 -28.44 -0.89 -0.24
N SER A 129 -28.11 -0.35 -1.42
CA SER A 129 -27.66 -1.17 -2.56
C SER A 129 -26.16 -1.46 -2.60
N LYS A 130 -25.35 -0.88 -1.68
CA LYS A 130 -23.90 -1.05 -1.65
C LYS A 130 -23.46 -1.78 -0.40
N VAL A 131 -22.87 -2.94 -0.57
CA VAL A 131 -22.39 -3.83 0.49
C VAL A 131 -20.90 -3.63 0.69
N HIS A 132 -20.47 -3.31 1.92
CA HIS A 132 -19.04 -3.29 2.26
C HIS A 132 -18.52 -4.72 2.40
N VAL A 133 -17.43 -5.03 1.71
CA VAL A 133 -16.76 -6.33 1.70
C VAL A 133 -15.27 -6.15 2.01
N SER A 134 -14.68 -7.09 2.75
CA SER A 134 -13.30 -6.98 3.22
C SER A 134 -12.57 -8.32 3.15
N MET A 135 -11.32 -8.30 2.68
CA MET A 135 -10.40 -9.45 2.77
C MET A 135 -9.58 -9.45 4.07
N LEU A 136 -9.72 -8.42 4.90
CA LEU A 136 -9.10 -8.36 6.22
C LEU A 136 -9.93 -9.15 7.24
N LYS A 137 -11.26 -9.04 7.15
CA LYS A 137 -12.19 -9.67 8.09
C LYS A 137 -13.43 -10.16 7.37
N GLY A 138 -13.49 -11.46 7.20
CA GLY A 138 -14.59 -12.14 6.54
C GLY A 138 -15.79 -12.39 7.48
N VAL A 139 -16.93 -12.72 6.90
CA VAL A 139 -18.22 -12.80 7.59
C VAL A 139 -18.98 -14.05 7.21
N VAL A 140 -19.56 -14.74 8.22
CA VAL A 140 -20.62 -15.73 8.05
C VAL A 140 -21.85 -15.23 8.75
N SER A 141 -23.00 -15.30 8.11
CA SER A 141 -24.30 -14.93 8.67
C SER A 141 -25.21 -16.17 8.69
N LYS A 142 -25.53 -16.65 9.89
CA LYS A 142 -26.34 -17.86 10.08
C LYS A 142 -27.33 -17.67 11.23
N ASN A 143 -28.59 -18.01 11.02
CA ASN A 143 -29.67 -17.85 12.02
C ASN A 143 -29.70 -16.43 12.62
N HIS A 144 -29.48 -15.40 11.80
CA HIS A 144 -29.40 -13.99 12.19
C HIS A 144 -28.23 -13.65 13.14
N GLN A 145 -27.29 -14.57 13.35
CA GLN A 145 -26.03 -14.31 14.03
C GLN A 145 -24.92 -14.07 13.02
N VAL A 146 -24.11 -13.06 13.27
CA VAL A 146 -22.97 -12.69 12.45
C VAL A 146 -21.70 -13.08 13.18
N VAL A 147 -20.85 -13.89 12.53
CA VAL A 147 -19.54 -14.26 13.02
C VAL A 147 -18.49 -13.73 12.05
N GLU A 148 -17.54 -12.98 12.59
CA GLU A 148 -16.43 -12.42 11.82
C GLU A 148 -15.13 -13.14 12.16
N LYS A 149 -14.27 -13.34 11.13
CA LYS A 149 -12.96 -13.96 11.31
C LYS A 149 -11.94 -13.37 10.36
N GLU A 150 -10.71 -13.20 10.85
CA GLU A 150 -9.54 -12.88 10.02
C GLU A 150 -9.04 -14.13 9.30
N GLN A 151 -8.30 -13.97 8.22
CA GLN A 151 -7.64 -15.08 7.53
C GLN A 151 -6.49 -15.62 8.39
N ASP A 152 -6.42 -16.95 8.55
CA ASP A 152 -5.32 -17.64 9.24
C ASP A 152 -4.45 -18.47 8.29
N GLY A 153 -4.71 -18.37 6.99
CA GLY A 153 -4.00 -19.09 5.94
C GLY A 153 -4.46 -20.53 5.73
N THR A 154 -5.62 -20.94 6.30
CA THR A 154 -6.20 -22.27 6.08
C THR A 154 -7.43 -22.22 5.19
N LEU A 155 -7.71 -23.29 4.46
CA LEU A 155 -8.96 -23.44 3.70
C LEU A 155 -10.19 -23.33 4.61
N GLU A 156 -10.09 -23.73 5.88
CA GLU A 156 -11.21 -23.67 6.82
C GLU A 156 -11.70 -22.25 7.07
N THR A 157 -10.80 -21.25 7.03
CA THR A 157 -11.18 -19.85 7.22
C THR A 157 -11.72 -19.19 5.96
N ILE A 158 -11.51 -19.78 4.79
CA ILE A 158 -11.98 -19.21 3.51
C ILE A 158 -13.50 -19.07 3.47
N LYS A 159 -14.26 -19.92 4.16
CA LYS A 159 -15.73 -19.83 4.24
C LYS A 159 -16.25 -18.48 4.75
N TYR A 160 -15.46 -17.75 5.55
CA TYR A 160 -15.82 -16.41 6.04
C TYR A 160 -15.70 -15.32 4.96
N PHE A 161 -14.97 -15.62 3.88
CA PHE A 161 -14.74 -14.72 2.75
C PHE A 161 -15.56 -15.13 1.51
N ASP A 162 -16.57 -15.98 1.71
CA ASP A 162 -17.43 -16.51 0.64
C ASP A 162 -18.44 -15.45 0.19
N TYR A 163 -17.97 -14.38 -0.43
CA TYR A 163 -18.82 -13.40 -1.08
C TYR A 163 -19.38 -13.97 -2.39
N SER A 164 -20.70 -13.98 -2.51
CA SER A 164 -21.39 -14.54 -3.69
C SER A 164 -22.56 -13.66 -4.09
N TYR A 165 -22.83 -13.57 -5.39
CA TYR A 165 -23.91 -12.75 -5.94
C TYR A 165 -24.57 -13.41 -7.14
N GLY A 166 -25.88 -13.20 -7.26
CA GLY A 166 -26.66 -13.58 -8.43
C GLY A 166 -27.93 -12.76 -8.55
N THR A 167 -28.63 -12.89 -9.68
CA THR A 167 -29.90 -12.22 -9.94
C THR A 167 -30.98 -13.24 -10.25
N ALA A 168 -32.09 -13.18 -9.51
CA ALA A 168 -33.29 -13.98 -9.78
C ALA A 168 -34.34 -13.13 -10.50
N THR A 169 -35.09 -13.75 -11.43
CA THR A 169 -36.32 -13.15 -11.96
C THR A 169 -37.51 -13.74 -11.21
N VAL A 170 -38.37 -12.89 -10.68
CA VAL A 170 -39.57 -13.27 -9.92
C VAL A 170 -40.64 -13.77 -10.83
N LYS A 171 -41.31 -14.86 -10.43
CA LYS A 171 -42.56 -15.34 -10.96
C LYS A 171 -43.64 -15.22 -9.89
N ALA A 172 -44.63 -14.38 -10.14
CA ALA A 172 -45.71 -14.12 -9.18
C ALA A 172 -47.05 -13.99 -9.95
N ALA A 173 -48.07 -14.66 -9.47
CA ALA A 173 -49.42 -14.42 -9.98
C ALA A 173 -50.06 -13.20 -9.31
N GLN A 174 -50.92 -12.48 -10.01
CA GLN A 174 -51.75 -11.42 -9.43
C GLN A 174 -52.55 -11.97 -8.25
N GLU A 175 -52.70 -11.18 -7.20
CA GLU A 175 -53.45 -11.50 -5.98
C GLU A 175 -52.85 -12.61 -5.10
N VAL A 176 -51.77 -13.26 -5.48
CA VAL A 176 -51.11 -14.28 -4.67
C VAL A 176 -49.98 -13.68 -3.83
N ARG A 177 -49.96 -13.96 -2.52
CA ARG A 177 -48.91 -13.46 -1.60
C ARG A 177 -47.64 -14.30 -1.58
N THR A 178 -47.46 -15.16 -2.57
CA THR A 178 -46.24 -15.95 -2.74
C THR A 178 -45.63 -15.67 -4.10
N ALA A 179 -44.31 -15.74 -4.14
CA ALA A 179 -43.54 -15.62 -5.38
C ALA A 179 -42.40 -16.66 -5.40
N SER A 180 -41.93 -16.99 -6.60
CA SER A 180 -40.80 -17.91 -6.77
C SER A 180 -39.77 -17.38 -7.74
N GLY A 181 -38.59 -17.96 -7.74
CA GLY A 181 -37.50 -17.63 -8.64
C GLY A 181 -36.37 -18.65 -8.58
N SER A 182 -35.38 -18.48 -9.41
CA SER A 182 -34.13 -19.23 -9.34
C SER A 182 -32.93 -18.30 -9.54
N VAL A 183 -31.79 -18.60 -8.90
CA VAL A 183 -30.58 -17.83 -9.00
C VAL A 183 -29.34 -18.72 -9.08
N ALA A 184 -28.45 -18.43 -10.02
CA ALA A 184 -27.09 -18.96 -10.03
C ALA A 184 -26.16 -17.98 -9.32
N MET A 185 -25.57 -18.42 -8.21
CA MET A 185 -24.69 -17.57 -7.38
C MET A 185 -23.25 -17.69 -7.87
N LYS A 186 -22.67 -16.56 -8.24
CA LYS A 186 -21.26 -16.44 -8.67
C LYS A 186 -20.39 -16.04 -7.50
N LYS A 187 -19.23 -16.70 -7.36
CA LYS A 187 -18.22 -16.33 -6.35
C LYS A 187 -17.53 -15.02 -6.75
N LEU A 188 -17.42 -14.11 -5.81
CA LEU A 188 -16.85 -12.77 -5.99
C LEU A 188 -15.42 -12.66 -5.43
N TYR A 189 -14.77 -13.76 -5.12
CA TYR A 189 -13.41 -13.85 -4.60
C TYR A 189 -12.65 -14.99 -5.27
N ALA A 190 -11.33 -14.97 -5.15
CA ALA A 190 -10.43 -16.04 -5.55
C ALA A 190 -9.65 -16.55 -4.36
N VAL A 191 -9.05 -17.72 -4.46
CA VAL A 191 -8.13 -18.27 -3.46
C VAL A 191 -6.77 -18.49 -4.09
N LEU A 192 -5.74 -17.92 -3.47
CA LEU A 192 -4.34 -18.23 -3.75
C LEU A 192 -3.88 -19.35 -2.83
N HIS A 193 -3.38 -20.44 -3.39
CA HIS A 193 -2.66 -21.48 -2.64
C HIS A 193 -1.16 -21.25 -2.81
N LEU A 194 -0.49 -20.86 -1.73
CA LEU A 194 0.87 -20.35 -1.75
C LEU A 194 1.83 -21.29 -1.04
N ASP A 195 2.81 -21.80 -1.79
CA ASP A 195 4.01 -22.48 -1.27
C ASP A 195 5.20 -21.54 -1.35
N PHE A 196 6.01 -21.45 -0.29
CA PHE A 196 7.19 -20.58 -0.25
C PHE A 196 8.49 -21.35 -0.27
N THR A 197 9.43 -20.89 -1.11
CA THR A 197 10.81 -21.43 -1.19
C THR A 197 11.84 -20.32 -1.08
N ALA A 198 12.98 -20.60 -0.44
CA ALA A 198 14.13 -19.71 -0.40
C ALA A 198 15.41 -20.50 -0.74
N GLY A 199 16.19 -20.01 -1.70
CA GLY A 199 17.37 -20.71 -2.18
C GLY A 199 17.09 -22.12 -2.73
N GLY A 200 15.87 -22.38 -3.21
CA GLY A 200 15.43 -23.68 -3.72
C GLY A 200 14.88 -24.64 -2.65
N ALA A 201 14.98 -24.31 -1.35
CA ALA A 201 14.43 -25.10 -0.26
C ALA A 201 13.07 -24.57 0.19
N LYS A 202 12.16 -25.45 0.63
CA LYS A 202 10.85 -25.08 1.17
C LYS A 202 11.03 -24.37 2.54
N LEU A 203 10.35 -23.24 2.71
CA LEU A 203 10.25 -22.55 4.01
C LEU A 203 9.14 -23.17 4.83
N ASN A 204 9.46 -23.80 5.95
CA ASN A 204 8.49 -24.55 6.78
C ASN A 204 8.08 -23.83 8.07
N ASN A 205 8.68 -22.68 8.37
CA ASN A 205 8.60 -22.01 9.66
C ASN A 205 8.11 -20.56 9.53
N ILE A 206 7.17 -20.33 8.62
CA ILE A 206 6.60 -19.00 8.41
C ILE A 206 5.55 -18.71 9.50
N LYS A 207 5.84 -17.71 10.34
CA LYS A 207 4.94 -17.24 11.39
C LYS A 207 4.06 -16.05 10.98
N LYS A 208 4.41 -15.39 9.85
CA LYS A 208 3.64 -14.25 9.33
C LYS A 208 3.80 -14.16 7.82
N LEU A 209 2.68 -13.97 7.13
CA LEU A 209 2.60 -13.68 5.70
C LEU A 209 1.89 -12.35 5.50
N THR A 210 2.45 -11.46 4.69
CA THR A 210 1.79 -10.22 4.26
C THR A 210 1.79 -10.15 2.74
N LEU A 211 0.62 -9.92 2.17
CA LEU A 211 0.41 -9.59 0.76
C LEU A 211 0.11 -8.10 0.69
N SER A 212 1.04 -7.29 0.22
CA SER A 212 0.85 -5.86 -0.03
C SER A 212 0.47 -5.60 -1.48
N ASN A 213 -0.04 -4.40 -1.75
CA ASN A 213 -0.49 -3.97 -3.07
C ASN A 213 -1.64 -4.86 -3.62
N VAL A 214 -2.61 -5.15 -2.76
CA VAL A 214 -3.83 -5.90 -3.08
C VAL A 214 -5.06 -5.09 -2.69
N ILE A 215 -6.20 -5.41 -3.28
CA ILE A 215 -7.49 -4.83 -2.84
C ILE A 215 -7.82 -5.48 -1.50
N GLU A 216 -7.84 -4.71 -0.41
CA GLU A 216 -8.17 -5.20 0.93
C GLU A 216 -9.65 -5.01 1.27
N GLU A 217 -10.28 -3.95 0.76
CA GLU A 217 -11.69 -3.63 0.97
C GLU A 217 -12.31 -3.07 -0.30
N ALA A 218 -13.63 -3.24 -0.43
CA ALA A 218 -14.41 -2.72 -1.55
C ALA A 218 -15.88 -2.50 -1.14
N ARG A 219 -16.64 -1.83 -1.99
CA ARG A 219 -18.10 -1.86 -1.96
C ARG A 219 -18.61 -2.63 -3.17
N PHE A 220 -19.49 -3.59 -2.92
CA PHE A 220 -20.19 -4.31 -3.96
C PHE A 220 -21.56 -3.69 -4.18
N ASN A 221 -21.84 -3.25 -5.40
CA ASN A 221 -23.12 -2.66 -5.75
C ASN A 221 -24.07 -3.77 -6.27
N VAL A 222 -25.09 -4.08 -5.48
CA VAL A 222 -26.07 -5.14 -5.78
C VAL A 222 -26.93 -4.80 -7.00
N LEU A 223 -27.12 -3.52 -7.33
CA LEU A 223 -27.87 -3.10 -8.52
C LEU A 223 -27.13 -3.40 -9.81
N THR A 224 -25.81 -3.17 -9.82
CA THR A 224 -24.97 -3.31 -11.02
C THR A 224 -24.23 -4.64 -11.06
N GLY A 225 -24.10 -5.34 -9.92
CA GLY A 225 -23.29 -6.55 -9.80
C GLY A 225 -21.78 -6.28 -9.91
N GLN A 226 -21.30 -5.08 -9.57
CA GLN A 226 -19.92 -4.67 -9.74
C GLN A 226 -19.31 -4.20 -8.41
N PHE A 227 -17.99 -4.33 -8.31
CA PHE A 227 -17.21 -3.71 -7.23
C PHE A 227 -17.01 -2.21 -7.53
N GLU A 228 -17.08 -1.42 -6.48
CA GLU A 228 -16.86 0.02 -6.47
C GLU A 228 -16.01 0.40 -5.24
N ASP A 229 -15.49 1.63 -5.20
CA ASP A 229 -14.77 2.19 -4.04
C ASP A 229 -13.67 1.24 -3.51
N LEU A 230 -12.80 0.78 -4.42
CA LEU A 230 -11.72 -0.16 -4.08
C LEU A 230 -10.66 0.50 -3.20
N THR A 231 -10.32 -0.14 -2.09
CA THR A 231 -9.22 0.28 -1.20
C THR A 231 -8.03 -0.67 -1.39
N MET A 232 -6.91 -0.09 -1.82
CA MET A 232 -5.65 -0.82 -1.93
C MET A 232 -4.92 -0.81 -0.58
N GLY A 233 -4.36 -1.97 -0.20
CA GLY A 233 -3.67 -2.11 1.08
C GLY A 233 -2.92 -3.42 1.20
N ALA A 234 -3.00 -4.07 2.38
CA ALA A 234 -2.27 -5.30 2.66
C ALA A 234 -3.08 -6.30 3.48
N ILE A 235 -3.13 -7.53 3.01
CA ILE A 235 -3.67 -8.68 3.76
C ILE A 235 -2.53 -9.29 4.58
N THR A 236 -2.67 -9.29 5.91
CA THR A 236 -1.69 -9.89 6.82
C THR A 236 -2.29 -11.11 7.49
N ILE A 237 -1.55 -12.22 7.44
CA ILE A 237 -1.94 -13.51 8.01
C ILE A 237 -0.92 -13.92 9.06
N THR A 238 -1.41 -14.15 10.27
CA THR A 238 -0.62 -14.70 11.38
C THR A 238 -1.26 -16.02 11.79
N PRO A 239 -0.73 -17.16 11.31
CA PRO A 239 -1.29 -18.46 11.63
C PRO A 239 -1.07 -18.80 13.13
N ALA A 240 -1.92 -19.65 13.68
CA ALA A 240 -1.79 -20.10 15.08
C ALA A 240 -0.50 -20.89 15.36
N SER A 241 0.05 -21.53 14.33
CA SER A 241 1.37 -22.18 14.36
C SER A 241 2.06 -21.94 13.00
N SER A 242 3.39 -21.87 13.02
CA SER A 242 4.17 -21.68 11.81
C SER A 242 3.91 -22.76 10.77
N ARG A 243 3.90 -22.37 9.50
CA ARG A 243 3.52 -23.25 8.40
C ARG A 243 4.30 -22.94 7.13
N SER A 244 4.15 -23.79 6.12
CA SER A 244 4.81 -23.65 4.82
C SER A 244 3.86 -23.25 3.69
N GLU A 245 2.58 -23.50 3.87
CA GLU A 245 1.53 -23.35 2.86
C GLU A 245 0.42 -22.46 3.38
N PHE A 246 -0.12 -21.61 2.53
CA PHE A 246 -1.20 -20.68 2.88
C PHE A 246 -2.26 -20.67 1.81
N ASP A 247 -3.52 -20.75 2.23
CA ASP A 247 -4.67 -20.45 1.39
C ASP A 247 -5.18 -19.05 1.75
N VAL A 248 -5.24 -18.16 0.75
CA VAL A 248 -5.54 -16.74 0.94
C VAL A 248 -6.67 -16.31 0.02
N ALA A 249 -7.77 -15.82 0.59
CA ALA A 249 -8.82 -15.18 -0.18
C ALA A 249 -8.39 -13.78 -0.64
N VAL A 250 -8.64 -13.47 -1.90
CA VAL A 250 -8.36 -12.16 -2.52
C VAL A 250 -9.53 -11.73 -3.41
N PHE A 251 -9.69 -10.41 -3.62
CA PHE A 251 -10.63 -9.93 -4.64
C PHE A 251 -10.10 -10.17 -6.05
N PRO A 252 -11.01 -10.35 -7.05
CA PRO A 252 -10.64 -10.38 -8.46
C PRO A 252 -9.91 -9.10 -8.88
N ASP A 253 -8.84 -9.26 -9.66
CA ASP A 253 -8.05 -8.15 -10.19
C ASP A 253 -7.49 -8.53 -11.57
N GLN A 254 -7.62 -7.66 -12.56
CA GLN A 254 -7.13 -7.89 -13.92
C GLN A 254 -5.63 -7.58 -14.07
N ASN A 255 -5.02 -6.98 -13.04
CA ASN A 255 -3.59 -6.62 -13.01
C ASN A 255 -2.97 -6.89 -11.64
N PHE A 256 -3.28 -8.04 -11.06
CA PHE A 256 -2.85 -8.45 -9.73
C PHE A 256 -1.32 -8.51 -9.61
N LYS A 257 -0.73 -7.63 -8.81
CA LYS A 257 0.71 -7.49 -8.62
C LYS A 257 1.06 -7.41 -7.13
N PRO A 258 0.88 -8.48 -6.37
CA PRO A 258 1.19 -8.46 -4.95
C PRO A 258 2.71 -8.41 -4.71
N GLU A 259 3.08 -7.82 -3.58
CA GLU A 259 4.37 -8.02 -2.94
C GLU A 259 4.18 -8.97 -1.76
N PHE A 260 4.89 -10.08 -1.74
CA PHE A 260 4.88 -11.04 -0.64
C PHE A 260 6.00 -10.72 0.34
N THR A 261 5.66 -10.61 1.60
CA THR A 261 6.61 -10.56 2.71
C THR A 261 6.29 -11.70 3.68
N VAL A 262 7.26 -12.57 3.93
CA VAL A 262 7.15 -13.66 4.90
C VAL A 262 8.18 -13.46 6.01
N VAL A 263 7.77 -13.74 7.26
CA VAL A 263 8.64 -13.70 8.44
C VAL A 263 8.64 -15.09 9.07
N THR A 264 9.84 -15.62 9.32
CA THR A 264 10.02 -16.94 9.94
C THR A 264 10.07 -16.84 11.47
N ASP A 265 10.06 -18.00 12.15
CA ASP A 265 10.19 -18.10 13.61
C ASP A 265 11.48 -17.48 14.13
N GLU A 266 12.58 -17.60 13.36
CA GLU A 266 13.87 -16.98 13.69
C GLU A 266 13.88 -15.47 13.45
N GLY A 267 12.77 -14.85 13.04
CA GLY A 267 12.69 -13.42 12.76
C GLY A 267 13.24 -13.01 11.39
N LYS A 268 13.70 -13.94 10.56
CA LYS A 268 14.16 -13.64 9.20
C LYS A 268 13.00 -13.21 8.33
N THR A 269 13.23 -12.16 7.56
CA THR A 269 12.27 -11.63 6.59
C THR A 269 12.69 -12.01 5.17
N TYR A 270 11.72 -12.44 4.37
CA TYR A 270 11.91 -12.75 2.96
C TYR A 270 10.89 -11.99 2.13
N LYS A 271 11.25 -11.59 0.92
CA LYS A 271 10.37 -10.83 0.02
C LYS A 271 10.36 -11.37 -1.40
N PHE A 272 9.23 -11.16 -2.07
CA PHE A 272 9.06 -11.37 -3.50
C PHE A 272 8.03 -10.39 -4.05
N GLU A 273 8.32 -9.75 -5.17
CA GLU A 273 7.45 -8.82 -5.87
C GLU A 273 7.05 -9.39 -7.23
N VAL A 274 5.76 -9.45 -7.51
CA VAL A 274 5.25 -9.85 -8.84
C VAL A 274 5.44 -8.69 -9.81
N LYS A 275 6.34 -8.86 -10.77
CA LYS A 275 6.69 -7.81 -11.75
C LYS A 275 5.64 -7.62 -12.83
N MET A 276 5.06 -8.71 -13.30
CA MET A 276 4.07 -8.71 -14.39
C MET A 276 2.71 -9.07 -13.81
N GLY A 277 1.70 -8.22 -14.08
CA GLY A 277 0.35 -8.42 -13.56
C GLY A 277 -0.25 -9.75 -13.98
N LEU A 278 -0.86 -10.42 -13.02
CA LEU A 278 -1.63 -11.64 -13.20
C LEU A 278 -3.11 -11.28 -13.32
N LYS A 279 -3.86 -12.07 -14.09
CA LYS A 279 -5.31 -11.96 -14.09
C LYS A 279 -5.87 -12.92 -13.05
N VAL A 280 -6.64 -12.39 -12.10
CA VAL A 280 -7.35 -13.13 -11.06
C VAL A 280 -8.85 -12.89 -11.23
N ASN A 281 -9.62 -13.94 -11.45
CA ASN A 281 -11.07 -13.86 -11.59
C ASN A 281 -11.77 -14.40 -10.34
N GLY A 282 -13.06 -14.07 -10.20
CA GLY A 282 -13.89 -14.72 -9.19
C GLY A 282 -13.96 -16.24 -9.43
N ALA A 283 -14.03 -17.02 -8.35
CA ALA A 283 -14.01 -18.47 -8.32
C ALA A 283 -12.67 -19.15 -8.74
N ASP A 284 -11.60 -18.38 -9.02
CA ASP A 284 -10.29 -18.97 -9.29
C ASP A 284 -9.67 -19.57 -8.02
N TYR A 285 -9.08 -20.77 -8.17
CA TYR A 285 -8.13 -21.35 -7.20
C TYR A 285 -6.77 -21.47 -7.87
N LEU A 286 -5.80 -20.67 -7.40
CA LEU A 286 -4.53 -20.45 -8.07
C LEU A 286 -3.36 -20.96 -7.22
N PRO A 287 -2.77 -22.11 -7.56
CA PRO A 287 -1.59 -22.61 -6.88
C PRO A 287 -0.33 -21.88 -7.38
N PHE A 288 0.47 -21.37 -6.45
CA PHE A 288 1.76 -20.74 -6.73
C PHE A 288 2.87 -21.25 -5.82
N THR A 289 4.03 -21.52 -6.42
CA THR A 289 5.27 -21.62 -5.67
C THR A 289 6.01 -20.29 -5.76
N VAL A 290 6.16 -19.61 -4.64
CA VAL A 290 6.75 -18.26 -4.53
C VAL A 290 8.20 -18.39 -4.07
N ALA A 291 9.15 -18.13 -4.96
CA ALA A 291 10.59 -18.15 -4.65
C ALA A 291 11.00 -16.80 -4.02
N VAL A 292 11.00 -16.74 -2.71
CA VAL A 292 11.34 -15.52 -1.95
C VAL A 292 12.85 -15.42 -1.72
N LYS A 293 13.34 -14.18 -1.55
CA LYS A 293 14.74 -13.88 -1.20
C LYS A 293 14.79 -13.30 0.20
N GLU A 294 15.79 -13.68 0.97
CA GLU A 294 16.04 -13.08 2.28
C GLU A 294 16.24 -11.57 2.12
N PHE A 295 15.51 -10.83 2.93
CA PHE A 295 15.52 -9.38 2.92
C PHE A 295 16.06 -8.86 4.24
N SER A 296 17.20 -8.18 4.19
CA SER A 296 17.71 -7.41 5.32
C SER A 296 17.49 -5.92 5.05
N PRO A 297 16.85 -5.19 5.98
CA PRO A 297 16.70 -3.74 5.85
C PRO A 297 18.00 -2.99 6.14
N TYR A 298 19.08 -3.67 6.48
CA TYR A 298 20.40 -3.10 6.78
C TYR A 298 21.54 -3.90 6.15
N VAL A 299 22.71 -3.25 6.07
CA VAL A 299 23.99 -3.86 5.69
C VAL A 299 24.92 -3.81 6.91
N PRO A 300 25.43 -4.94 7.41
CA PRO A 300 26.39 -4.94 8.51
C PRO A 300 27.79 -4.54 8.02
N ILE A 301 28.31 -3.41 8.52
CA ILE A 301 29.66 -2.93 8.19
C ILE A 301 30.37 -2.56 9.49
N ASN A 302 31.47 -3.22 9.79
CA ASN A 302 32.33 -2.96 10.94
C ASN A 302 31.57 -2.90 12.28
N GLY A 303 30.67 -3.85 12.52
CA GLY A 303 29.86 -3.93 13.75
C GLY A 303 28.72 -2.92 13.84
N VAL A 304 28.43 -2.20 12.76
CA VAL A 304 27.26 -1.31 12.65
C VAL A 304 26.32 -1.84 11.57
N LYS A 305 25.05 -2.02 11.90
CA LYS A 305 24.00 -2.44 10.95
C LYS A 305 23.40 -1.21 10.28
N TRP A 306 23.96 -0.79 9.14
CA TRP A 306 23.55 0.40 8.40
C TRP A 306 22.25 0.19 7.66
N GLY A 307 21.25 1.03 7.91
CA GLY A 307 19.99 1.03 7.18
C GLY A 307 20.19 1.25 5.69
N LYS A 308 19.52 0.43 4.87
CA LYS A 308 19.50 0.59 3.41
C LYS A 308 18.65 1.78 2.97
N PHE A 309 17.71 2.23 3.81
CA PHE A 309 16.64 3.16 3.47
C PHE A 309 16.66 4.39 4.37
N ASN A 310 16.23 5.54 3.83
CA ASN A 310 15.98 6.73 4.64
C ASN A 310 14.75 6.55 5.52
N LEU A 311 14.75 7.23 6.67
CA LEU A 311 13.53 7.40 7.47
C LEU A 311 12.57 8.34 6.74
N GLN A 312 11.30 7.97 6.72
CA GLN A 312 10.21 8.73 6.11
C GLN A 312 9.00 8.80 7.04
N TYR A 313 8.18 9.81 6.85
CA TYR A 313 6.86 9.94 7.45
C TYR A 313 5.80 10.07 6.35
N THR A 314 4.72 9.30 6.47
CA THR A 314 3.54 9.41 5.62
C THR A 314 2.30 9.38 6.50
N PRO A 315 1.42 10.40 6.45
CA PRO A 315 0.20 10.44 7.26
C PRO A 315 -0.61 9.15 7.11
N GLY A 316 -0.96 8.54 8.24
CA GLY A 316 -1.77 7.32 8.25
C GLY A 316 -1.06 6.03 7.84
N ALA A 317 0.21 6.08 7.44
CA ALA A 317 0.95 4.87 7.10
C ALA A 317 1.08 3.93 8.31
N LYS A 318 0.92 2.64 8.04
CA LYS A 318 1.12 1.57 9.01
C LYS A 318 2.28 0.70 8.50
N ALA A 319 3.38 0.67 9.21
CA ALA A 319 4.55 -0.13 8.89
C ALA A 319 4.96 -0.97 10.10
N ASP A 320 5.27 -2.25 9.86
CA ASP A 320 5.69 -3.16 10.93
C ASP A 320 6.94 -2.65 11.65
N GLY A 321 6.86 -2.62 12.98
CA GLY A 321 7.93 -2.15 13.85
C GLY A 321 8.06 -0.63 13.93
N TRP A 322 7.17 0.15 13.28
CA TRP A 322 7.13 1.60 13.30
C TRP A 322 5.78 2.12 13.81
N SER A 323 5.78 3.33 14.34
CA SER A 323 4.60 3.98 14.91
C SER A 323 4.38 5.37 14.33
N GLY A 324 3.13 5.87 14.43
CA GLY A 324 2.79 7.26 14.14
C GLY A 324 2.98 7.73 12.70
N GLY A 325 2.91 6.82 11.72
CA GLY A 325 3.10 7.17 10.31
C GLY A 325 4.56 7.14 9.83
N TYR A 326 5.51 6.86 10.74
CA TYR A 326 6.92 6.71 10.38
C TYR A 326 7.19 5.33 9.74
N HIS A 327 8.13 5.28 8.82
CA HIS A 327 8.56 4.06 8.14
C HIS A 327 9.93 4.27 7.46
N LEU A 328 10.53 3.19 7.02
CA LEU A 328 11.67 3.27 6.10
C LEU A 328 11.17 3.51 4.67
N ALA A 329 11.92 4.22 3.86
CA ALA A 329 11.66 4.39 2.44
C ALA A 329 11.52 3.03 1.74
N LYS A 330 10.75 2.97 0.66
CA LYS A 330 10.55 1.72 -0.09
C LYS A 330 11.83 1.22 -0.76
N ASN A 331 12.62 2.15 -1.32
CA ASN A 331 13.87 1.84 -2.01
C ASN A 331 15.05 2.62 -1.41
N PRO A 332 16.29 2.11 -1.53
CA PRO A 332 17.49 2.78 -1.00
C PRO A 332 17.76 4.17 -1.56
N TRP A 333 17.18 4.48 -2.70
CA TRP A 333 17.35 5.73 -3.43
C TRP A 333 16.16 6.69 -3.30
N ASP A 334 15.08 6.32 -2.59
CA ASP A 334 13.88 7.13 -2.48
C ASP A 334 14.08 8.31 -1.52
N TYR A 335 13.54 9.47 -1.94
CA TYR A 335 13.29 10.68 -1.15
C TYR A 335 12.09 11.43 -1.73
N PHE A 336 11.44 12.30 -0.94
CA PHE A 336 10.13 12.82 -1.32
C PHE A 336 10.15 14.06 -2.20
N TYR A 337 11.07 15.00 -2.01
CA TYR A 337 10.89 16.33 -2.60
C TYR A 337 11.81 16.61 -3.77
N THR A 338 11.23 17.15 -4.86
CA THR A 338 12.00 17.92 -5.84
C THR A 338 12.31 19.28 -5.27
N ALA A 339 13.58 19.66 -5.27
CA ALA A 339 13.97 20.98 -4.89
C ALA A 339 13.75 22.00 -6.01
N ARG A 340 13.54 23.25 -5.62
CA ARG A 340 14.04 24.36 -6.40
C ARG A 340 15.56 24.30 -6.41
N CYS A 341 16.14 23.50 -7.28
CA CYS A 341 17.57 23.51 -7.48
C CYS A 341 17.92 24.74 -8.32
N SER A 342 18.76 25.63 -7.79
CA SER A 342 19.32 26.73 -8.58
C SER A 342 20.23 26.24 -9.71
N TYR A 343 20.57 24.97 -9.71
CA TYR A 343 21.36 24.30 -10.73
C TYR A 343 20.69 22.96 -11.08
N PRO A 344 19.65 22.96 -11.94
CA PRO A 344 19.01 21.71 -12.32
C PRO A 344 20.03 20.82 -13.03
N LEU A 345 20.23 19.63 -12.53
CA LEU A 345 20.78 18.56 -13.31
C LEU A 345 19.78 18.27 -14.42
N THR A 346 20.22 18.27 -15.68
CA THR A 346 19.34 18.18 -16.85
C THR A 346 18.49 16.91 -16.93
N GLU A 347 18.76 15.93 -16.08
CA GLU A 347 18.09 14.63 -16.03
C GLU A 347 17.62 14.31 -14.61
N ASN A 348 17.04 15.27 -13.93
CA ASN A 348 16.56 15.09 -12.57
C ASN A 348 15.39 14.13 -12.49
N VAL A 349 15.42 13.32 -11.47
CA VAL A 349 14.27 12.58 -11.00
C VAL A 349 13.22 13.56 -10.55
N LEU A 350 12.09 13.54 -11.23
CA LEU A 350 10.92 14.29 -10.79
C LEU A 350 10.40 13.68 -9.51
N ARG A 351 10.34 14.48 -8.47
CA ARG A 351 9.67 14.16 -7.21
C ARG A 351 8.48 15.08 -7.03
N GLU A 352 7.60 14.70 -6.15
CA GLU A 352 6.44 15.54 -5.89
C GLU A 352 6.87 16.92 -5.39
N PRO A 353 6.23 18.00 -5.89
CA PRO A 353 6.53 19.34 -5.43
C PRO A 353 6.20 19.47 -3.95
N LEU A 354 6.88 20.39 -3.24
CA LEU A 354 6.52 20.74 -1.86
C LEU A 354 5.03 21.10 -1.80
N PRO A 355 4.25 20.44 -0.93
CA PRO A 355 2.84 20.72 -0.83
C PRO A 355 2.61 22.15 -0.34
N SER A 356 1.66 22.83 -0.96
CA SER A 356 1.11 24.09 -0.46
C SER A 356 0.02 23.76 0.55
N GLY A 357 0.07 24.33 1.76
CA GLY A 357 -0.98 24.16 2.76
C GLY A 357 -0.49 23.61 4.11
N ASP A 358 -1.39 22.95 4.85
CA ASP A 358 -1.06 22.36 6.15
C ASP A 358 -0.05 21.22 6.00
N ARG A 359 1.18 21.51 6.40
CA ARG A 359 2.32 20.59 6.29
C ARG A 359 2.24 19.41 7.26
N ASN A 360 1.34 19.42 8.22
CA ASN A 360 1.08 18.31 9.13
C ASN A 360 0.38 17.13 8.45
N SER A 361 -0.24 17.36 7.31
CA SER A 361 -0.98 16.35 6.54
C SER A 361 -0.18 15.74 5.39
N VAL A 362 1.12 16.02 5.25
CA VAL A 362 1.92 15.62 4.09
C VAL A 362 3.06 14.71 4.47
N ALA A 363 3.48 13.87 3.50
CA ALA A 363 4.64 13.01 3.64
C ALA A 363 5.95 13.81 3.61
N PHE A 364 6.94 13.41 4.41
CA PHE A 364 8.26 14.05 4.43
C PHE A 364 9.38 13.09 4.89
N ASP A 365 10.64 13.50 4.67
CA ASP A 365 11.83 12.73 5.02
C ASP A 365 13.02 13.60 5.48
N HIS A 366 12.73 14.83 5.91
CA HIS A 366 13.70 15.77 6.47
C HIS A 366 13.28 16.20 7.87
N PHE A 367 14.19 16.19 8.82
CA PHE A 367 13.90 16.33 10.25
C PHE A 367 14.79 17.39 10.87
N ARG A 368 14.27 18.16 11.85
CA ARG A 368 15.09 18.96 12.77
C ARG A 368 15.78 18.05 13.78
N TRP A 369 16.95 18.44 14.18
CA TRP A 369 17.75 17.62 15.08
C TRP A 369 17.12 17.49 16.47
N GLY A 370 16.71 16.28 16.83
CA GLY A 370 16.14 15.94 18.11
C GLY A 370 14.70 16.40 18.35
N ASP A 371 14.01 16.88 17.33
CA ASP A 371 12.58 17.19 17.41
C ASP A 371 11.74 15.91 17.19
N ILE A 372 10.90 15.58 18.16
CA ILE A 372 9.92 14.49 18.07
C ILE A 372 8.50 15.05 17.98
N GLU A 373 8.14 15.97 18.86
CA GLU A 373 6.76 16.48 18.99
C GLU A 373 6.28 17.21 17.73
N ASN A 374 7.16 18.01 17.12
CA ASN A 374 6.83 18.80 15.94
C ASN A 374 7.67 18.41 14.71
N ALA A 375 8.16 17.19 14.67
CA ALA A 375 9.06 16.72 13.60
C ALA A 375 8.46 16.91 12.20
N HIS A 376 7.12 16.85 12.07
CA HIS A 376 6.38 17.01 10.82
C HIS A 376 5.93 18.46 10.52
N ASN A 377 6.29 19.43 11.37
CA ASN A 377 5.94 20.83 11.14
C ASN A 377 7.11 21.63 10.55
N PHE A 378 6.96 22.07 9.29
CA PHE A 378 7.98 22.80 8.53
C PHE A 378 7.87 24.32 8.63
N SER A 379 6.97 24.89 9.45
CA SER A 379 6.81 26.34 9.52
C SER A 379 8.08 27.02 10.03
N ASN A 380 8.34 28.23 9.55
CA ASN A 380 9.47 29.04 10.02
C ASN A 380 9.35 29.40 11.51
N GLU A 381 8.13 29.45 12.04
CA GLU A 381 7.86 29.66 13.47
C GLU A 381 8.43 28.54 14.35
N MET A 382 8.63 27.35 13.77
CA MET A 382 9.23 26.18 14.42
C MET A 382 10.73 26.05 14.18
N ALA A 383 11.39 27.06 13.60
CA ALA A 383 12.83 26.99 13.27
C ALA A 383 13.71 26.70 14.49
N ASP A 384 13.33 27.20 15.66
CA ASP A 384 14.07 26.98 16.91
C ASP A 384 13.60 25.73 17.68
N ASN A 385 12.72 24.91 17.11
CA ASN A 385 12.19 23.70 17.70
C ASN A 385 13.17 22.52 17.48
N PHE A 386 14.25 22.49 18.19
CA PHE A 386 15.27 21.45 18.20
C PHE A 386 15.73 21.16 19.64
N TRP A 387 16.29 19.98 19.87
CA TRP A 387 16.80 19.67 21.21
C TRP A 387 18.09 20.47 21.53
N ASN A 388 17.95 21.46 22.38
CA ASN A 388 19.05 22.30 22.81
C ASN A 388 19.91 21.59 23.89
N THR A 389 20.79 20.69 23.44
CA THR A 389 21.69 19.87 24.28
C THR A 389 23.06 19.70 23.64
N THR A 390 24.08 19.52 24.44
CA THR A 390 25.44 19.15 24.00
C THR A 390 25.68 17.64 24.03
N GLN A 391 24.67 16.85 24.38
CA GLN A 391 24.74 15.38 24.42
C GLN A 391 24.28 14.74 23.12
N ASP A 392 24.90 13.63 22.75
CA ASP A 392 24.51 12.84 21.62
C ASP A 392 23.10 12.26 21.77
N LEU A 393 22.34 12.19 20.66
CA LEU A 393 20.96 11.70 20.64
C LEU A 393 20.81 10.18 20.64
N LYS A 394 21.77 9.44 20.08
CA LYS A 394 21.62 8.02 19.73
C LYS A 394 20.92 7.22 20.81
N GLY A 395 19.74 6.67 20.48
CA GLY A 395 18.93 5.86 21.39
C GLY A 395 18.37 6.60 22.62
N LYS A 396 18.29 7.92 22.60
CA LYS A 396 17.78 8.73 23.72
C LYS A 396 16.46 9.40 23.35
N VAL A 397 15.54 9.43 24.32
CA VAL A 397 14.27 10.16 24.25
C VAL A 397 14.07 10.87 25.59
N SER A 398 13.66 12.13 25.57
CA SER A 398 13.34 12.89 26.80
C SER A 398 12.14 12.28 27.53
N ALA A 399 12.02 12.53 28.82
CA ALA A 399 10.96 11.97 29.67
C ALA A 399 9.55 12.38 29.19
N ASP A 400 9.41 13.59 28.65
CA ASP A 400 8.18 14.14 28.08
C ASP A 400 7.93 13.68 26.62
N LYS A 401 8.85 12.91 26.03
CA LYS A 401 8.84 12.41 24.64
C LYS A 401 8.77 13.50 23.56
N LYS A 402 9.13 14.72 23.89
CA LYS A 402 9.16 15.83 22.94
C LYS A 402 10.46 15.89 22.15
N TRP A 403 11.55 15.40 22.76
CA TRP A 403 12.90 15.49 22.24
C TRP A 403 13.59 14.13 22.21
N GLY A 404 14.47 13.96 21.25
CA GLY A 404 15.29 12.75 21.19
C GLY A 404 15.62 12.28 19.78
N ASP A 405 16.05 11.04 19.74
CA ASP A 405 16.29 10.29 18.50
C ASP A 405 14.96 9.84 17.91
N ILE A 406 14.51 10.51 16.86
CA ILE A 406 13.23 10.23 16.20
C ILE A 406 13.18 8.82 15.60
N ALA A 407 14.31 8.29 15.10
CA ALA A 407 14.36 6.94 14.57
C ALA A 407 14.17 5.91 15.70
N TYR A 408 14.78 6.17 16.86
CA TYR A 408 14.63 5.32 18.04
C TYR A 408 13.19 5.36 18.59
N TYR A 409 12.65 6.56 18.74
CA TYR A 409 11.28 6.75 19.21
C TYR A 409 10.25 6.06 18.30
N ALA A 410 10.30 6.34 17.01
CA ALA A 410 9.31 5.87 16.05
C ALA A 410 9.40 4.36 15.78
N SER A 411 10.57 3.74 15.97
CA SER A 411 10.81 2.31 15.76
C SER A 411 10.71 1.47 17.02
N ASN A 412 10.20 2.01 18.11
CA ASN A 412 10.15 1.33 19.41
C ASN A 412 11.52 0.77 19.86
N GLY A 413 12.59 1.53 19.63
CA GLY A 413 13.94 1.21 20.08
C GLY A 413 14.78 0.37 19.10
N ASN A 414 14.26 0.01 17.93
CA ASN A 414 14.98 -0.86 17.00
C ASN A 414 15.98 -0.12 16.09
N TRP A 415 15.76 1.15 15.83
CA TRP A 415 16.60 1.97 14.97
C TRP A 415 17.08 3.22 15.69
N ALA A 416 18.22 3.76 15.27
CA ALA A 416 18.76 5.00 15.82
C ALA A 416 19.45 5.84 14.75
N ILE A 417 19.59 7.14 15.00
CA ILE A 417 20.43 8.04 14.20
C ILE A 417 21.90 7.68 14.45
N PRO A 418 22.73 7.47 13.42
CA PRO A 418 24.15 7.14 13.59
C PRO A 418 24.94 8.30 14.19
N THR A 419 25.97 7.98 14.96
CA THR A 419 26.92 8.97 15.48
C THR A 419 28.08 9.22 14.51
N ALA A 420 28.89 10.24 14.78
CA ALA A 420 30.16 10.46 14.07
C ALA A 420 31.12 9.26 14.21
N ALA A 421 31.09 8.56 15.34
CA ALA A 421 31.87 7.35 15.55
C ALA A 421 31.40 6.18 14.68
N ASP A 422 30.08 6.04 14.48
CA ASP A 422 29.54 5.04 13.55
C ASP A 422 29.98 5.32 12.10
N PHE A 423 29.98 6.59 11.68
CA PHE A 423 30.50 6.99 10.37
C PHE A 423 32.00 6.72 10.22
N ASN A 424 32.81 6.88 11.27
CA ASN A 424 34.23 6.49 11.22
C ASN A 424 34.37 5.00 10.94
N LYS A 425 33.58 4.15 11.60
CA LYS A 425 33.58 2.70 11.35
C LYS A 425 33.18 2.36 9.92
N LEU A 426 32.21 3.10 9.34
CA LEU A 426 31.83 2.94 7.93
C LEU A 426 33.03 3.29 7.02
N PHE A 427 33.64 4.45 7.21
CA PHE A 427 34.73 4.95 6.39
C PHE A 427 35.96 4.02 6.43
N ASP A 428 36.27 3.46 7.58
CA ASP A 428 37.46 2.59 7.75
C ASP A 428 37.36 1.25 6.99
N LYS A 429 36.15 0.81 6.68
CA LYS A 429 35.88 -0.52 6.09
C LYS A 429 35.23 -0.49 4.73
N THR A 430 35.09 0.69 4.13
CA THR A 430 34.50 0.87 2.80
C THR A 430 35.38 1.75 1.91
N ALA A 431 35.20 1.64 0.60
CA ALA A 431 35.53 2.73 -0.31
C ALA A 431 34.28 3.57 -0.57
N GLU A 432 34.48 4.88 -0.72
CA GLU A 432 33.42 5.81 -1.05
C GLU A 432 33.47 6.16 -2.55
N TYR A 433 32.30 6.12 -3.19
CA TYR A 433 32.10 6.55 -4.56
C TYR A 433 31.09 7.70 -4.60
N ILE A 434 31.31 8.72 -5.41
CA ILE A 434 30.21 9.49 -5.93
C ILE A 434 29.56 8.60 -6.99
N ALA A 435 28.27 8.33 -6.81
CA ALA A 435 27.58 7.31 -7.57
C ALA A 435 26.22 7.79 -8.07
N TYR A 436 25.69 7.09 -9.02
CA TYR A 436 24.28 7.26 -9.43
C TYR A 436 23.62 5.91 -9.63
N TYR A 437 22.33 5.90 -9.45
CA TYR A 437 21.46 4.78 -9.78
C TYR A 437 20.42 5.22 -10.81
N LYS A 438 20.18 4.37 -11.78
CA LYS A 438 19.12 4.55 -12.77
C LYS A 438 17.95 3.66 -12.40
N ASP A 439 16.81 4.25 -12.04
CA ASP A 439 15.64 3.49 -11.63
C ASP A 439 14.91 2.85 -12.83
N ASP A 440 13.90 2.01 -12.55
CA ASP A 440 13.14 1.29 -13.58
C ASP A 440 12.35 2.25 -14.52
N SER A 441 12.17 3.51 -14.14
CA SER A 441 11.56 4.57 -14.95
C SER A 441 12.59 5.37 -15.76
N GLY A 442 13.89 5.08 -15.60
CA GLY A 442 14.99 5.77 -16.27
C GLY A 442 15.46 7.04 -15.57
N ASN A 443 14.93 7.34 -14.37
CA ASN A 443 15.39 8.49 -13.59
C ASN A 443 16.77 8.25 -12.98
N ILE A 444 17.63 9.27 -13.01
CA ILE A 444 18.98 9.21 -12.43
C ILE A 444 18.99 9.83 -11.05
N ILE A 445 19.39 9.04 -10.05
CA ILE A 445 19.49 9.45 -8.65
C ILE A 445 20.97 9.45 -8.25
N TYR A 446 21.52 10.64 -7.98
CA TYR A 446 22.89 10.79 -7.52
C TYR A 446 23.00 10.60 -6.00
N GLY A 447 24.19 10.18 -5.54
CA GLY A 447 24.48 10.02 -4.12
C GLY A 447 25.92 9.59 -3.83
N ALA A 448 26.22 9.37 -2.55
CA ALA A 448 27.44 8.71 -2.10
C ALA A 448 27.15 7.24 -1.82
N TYR A 449 27.99 6.36 -2.35
CA TYR A 449 27.90 4.92 -2.14
C TYR A 449 29.15 4.42 -1.42
N PHE A 450 28.95 3.74 -0.29
CA PHE A 450 29.99 3.15 0.53
C PHE A 450 30.02 1.63 0.29
N ASP A 451 31.03 1.16 -0.43
CA ASP A 451 31.20 -0.24 -0.83
C ASP A 451 32.10 -1.00 0.14
N SER A 452 31.54 -1.99 0.83
CA SER A 452 32.28 -2.83 1.77
C SER A 452 33.00 -4.00 1.10
N THR A 453 32.69 -4.29 -0.17
CA THR A 453 33.23 -5.46 -0.91
C THR A 453 34.55 -5.17 -1.61
N VAL A 454 35.01 -3.93 -1.59
CA VAL A 454 36.26 -3.52 -2.22
C VAL A 454 37.48 -4.17 -1.57
N PRO A 455 38.59 -4.34 -2.32
CA PRO A 455 39.87 -4.76 -1.76
C PRO A 455 40.33 -3.85 -0.62
N ASP A 456 41.06 -4.40 0.35
CA ASP A 456 41.50 -3.68 1.56
C ASP A 456 42.33 -2.42 1.26
N ASN A 457 43.11 -2.45 0.17
CA ASN A 457 43.88 -1.27 -0.24
C ASN A 457 43.06 -0.08 -0.69
N LEU A 458 41.76 -0.26 -1.01
CA LEU A 458 40.84 0.82 -1.38
C LEU A 458 40.02 1.32 -0.18
N LYS A 459 39.96 0.58 0.91
CA LYS A 459 39.22 1.00 2.13
C LYS A 459 39.78 2.29 2.69
N GLY A 460 38.89 3.18 3.14
CA GLY A 460 39.23 4.52 3.63
C GLY A 460 39.54 5.54 2.52
N TRP A 461 39.30 5.19 1.25
CA TRP A 461 39.53 6.09 0.13
C TRP A 461 38.25 6.44 -0.61
N ILE A 462 38.18 7.68 -1.13
CA ILE A 462 37.28 8.04 -2.20
C ILE A 462 37.90 7.54 -3.50
N VAL A 463 37.11 6.80 -4.29
CA VAL A 463 37.56 6.06 -5.45
C VAL A 463 36.70 6.44 -6.66
N ASP A 464 37.28 6.54 -7.83
CA ASP A 464 36.54 6.70 -9.08
C ASP A 464 35.95 5.37 -9.60
N ALA A 465 35.08 5.44 -10.60
CA ALA A 465 34.42 4.29 -11.20
C ALA A 465 35.41 3.24 -11.77
N ASN A 466 36.64 3.61 -12.06
CA ASN A 466 37.69 2.75 -12.60
C ASN A 466 38.58 2.13 -11.49
N GLY A 467 38.30 2.42 -10.20
CA GLY A 467 39.09 1.95 -9.06
C GLY A 467 40.31 2.83 -8.75
N GLY A 468 40.42 4.00 -9.37
CA GLY A 468 41.48 4.97 -9.08
C GLY A 468 41.26 5.67 -7.74
N LYS A 469 42.28 5.66 -6.85
CA LYS A 469 42.24 6.40 -5.59
C LYS A 469 42.30 7.90 -5.84
N ILE A 470 41.34 8.64 -5.33
CA ILE A 470 41.29 10.10 -5.45
C ILE A 470 41.88 10.74 -4.20
N ARG A 471 41.35 10.38 -3.01
CA ARG A 471 41.82 10.89 -1.72
C ARG A 471 41.28 10.02 -0.57
N LYS A 472 41.80 10.22 0.64
CA LYS A 472 41.22 9.61 1.84
C LYS A 472 39.89 10.26 2.21
N ILE A 473 38.94 9.45 2.66
CA ILE A 473 37.67 9.93 3.22
C ILE A 473 37.98 10.87 4.39
N ASN A 474 37.18 11.91 4.59
CA ASN A 474 37.34 12.97 5.61
C ASN A 474 38.52 13.94 5.44
N GLN A 475 39.27 13.89 4.39
CA GLN A 475 40.23 14.97 4.11
C GLN A 475 39.50 16.13 3.41
N SER A 476 39.92 17.39 3.68
CA SER A 476 39.29 18.58 3.09
C SER A 476 39.28 18.56 1.57
N ALA A 477 38.21 19.09 1.03
CA ALA A 477 37.70 18.85 -0.31
C ALA A 477 38.62 19.17 -1.49
N ALA A 478 39.06 18.14 -2.21
CA ALA A 478 39.30 18.28 -3.66
C ALA A 478 38.09 17.64 -4.36
N PRO A 479 37.42 18.34 -5.28
CA PRO A 479 36.23 17.82 -5.94
C PRO A 479 36.56 16.72 -6.96
N ILE A 480 35.67 15.72 -7.10
CA ILE A 480 35.67 14.83 -8.25
C ILE A 480 35.06 15.60 -9.41
N SER A 481 35.91 16.10 -10.30
CA SER A 481 35.51 17.10 -11.30
C SER A 481 34.96 16.53 -12.61
N LYS A 482 34.82 15.20 -12.72
CA LYS A 482 34.43 14.59 -14.00
C LYS A 482 33.28 13.60 -13.81
N PRO A 483 32.11 13.82 -14.43
CA PRO A 483 30.93 12.93 -14.29
C PRO A 483 31.21 11.48 -14.75
N ASN A 484 32.08 11.27 -15.72
CA ASN A 484 32.49 9.94 -16.18
C ASN A 484 33.28 9.11 -15.15
N LEU A 485 33.62 9.72 -14.02
CA LEU A 485 34.24 9.05 -12.87
C LEU A 485 33.20 8.62 -11.81
N TYR A 486 31.92 8.94 -12.00
CA TYR A 486 30.87 8.52 -11.11
C TYR A 486 30.50 7.05 -11.38
N ARG A 487 30.31 6.29 -10.30
CA ARG A 487 29.96 4.87 -10.41
C ARG A 487 28.48 4.69 -10.68
N GLU A 488 28.13 3.97 -11.74
CA GLU A 488 26.77 3.49 -11.94
C GLU A 488 26.50 2.29 -11.03
N LEU A 489 25.41 2.37 -10.24
CA LEU A 489 25.00 1.33 -9.30
C LEU A 489 24.01 0.36 -9.95
N LYS A 490 24.09 -0.90 -9.54
CA LYS A 490 23.12 -1.97 -9.81
C LYS A 490 22.30 -2.24 -8.56
N LYS A 491 21.12 -2.83 -8.71
CA LYS A 491 20.29 -3.24 -7.56
C LYS A 491 21.04 -4.11 -6.54
N SER A 492 21.94 -4.97 -6.99
CA SER A 492 22.77 -5.82 -6.13
C SER A 492 23.76 -5.05 -5.25
N ASP A 493 24.19 -3.85 -5.65
CA ASP A 493 25.11 -3.04 -4.85
C ASP A 493 24.48 -2.63 -3.50
N PHE A 494 23.15 -2.44 -3.46
CA PHE A 494 22.42 -2.10 -2.23
C PHE A 494 22.35 -3.27 -1.21
N ASP A 495 22.80 -4.47 -1.57
CA ASP A 495 22.86 -5.59 -0.64
C ASP A 495 24.19 -5.65 0.12
N THR A 496 25.22 -5.00 -0.38
CA THR A 496 26.59 -5.07 0.15
C THR A 496 27.17 -3.72 0.59
N GLY A 497 26.54 -2.62 0.20
CA GLY A 497 26.98 -1.26 0.52
C GLY A 497 25.83 -0.35 0.93
N VAL A 498 26.17 0.86 1.34
CA VAL A 498 25.21 1.86 1.81
C VAL A 498 25.18 3.06 0.85
N PHE A 499 24.02 3.39 0.34
CA PHE A 499 23.83 4.51 -0.57
C PHE A 499 23.09 5.65 0.13
N PHE A 500 23.65 6.84 0.07
CA PHE A 500 23.06 8.08 0.57
C PHE A 500 22.64 8.93 -0.65
N PRO A 501 21.36 8.94 -1.07
CA PRO A 501 20.92 9.78 -2.17
C PRO A 501 21.01 11.28 -1.84
N MET A 502 21.15 12.10 -2.86
CA MET A 502 21.17 13.57 -2.72
C MET A 502 19.75 14.11 -2.53
N ALA A 503 19.19 13.86 -1.35
CA ALA A 503 17.80 14.17 -1.00
C ALA A 503 17.52 15.67 -0.77
N GLY A 504 18.54 16.52 -0.83
CA GLY A 504 18.41 17.94 -0.53
C GLY A 504 18.70 18.29 0.91
N SER A 505 18.38 19.52 1.26
CA SER A 505 18.40 20.07 2.60
C SER A 505 17.29 21.09 2.75
N PHE A 506 16.79 21.25 3.97
CA PHE A 506 15.85 22.30 4.30
C PHE A 506 16.55 23.25 5.24
N GLU A 507 16.95 24.42 4.74
CA GLU A 507 17.63 25.43 5.51
C GLU A 507 16.63 26.47 6.04
N TYR A 508 17.13 27.41 6.84
CA TYR A 508 16.33 28.43 7.51
C TYR A 508 15.44 29.30 6.58
N SER A 509 15.68 29.29 5.29
CA SER A 509 14.85 29.98 4.27
C SER A 509 13.40 29.46 4.18
N GLY A 510 13.10 28.30 4.79
CA GLY A 510 11.78 27.67 4.73
C GLY A 510 11.49 26.96 3.41
N GLU A 511 12.51 26.81 2.56
CA GLU A 511 12.40 26.10 1.27
C GLU A 511 13.33 24.87 1.24
N MET A 512 12.88 23.80 0.58
CA MET A 512 13.74 22.67 0.26
C MET A 512 14.75 23.12 -0.79
N GLU A 513 16.03 22.91 -0.53
CA GLU A 513 17.10 23.31 -1.43
C GLU A 513 17.86 22.09 -1.96
N LYS A 514 18.28 22.20 -3.23
CA LYS A 514 19.34 21.40 -3.84
C LYS A 514 19.11 19.88 -3.84
N SER A 515 17.85 19.37 -3.77
CA SER A 515 17.63 17.93 -3.94
C SER A 515 18.12 17.51 -5.34
N GLY A 516 18.70 16.32 -5.43
CA GLY A 516 19.38 15.84 -6.64
C GLY A 516 20.80 16.39 -6.84
N SER A 517 21.22 17.43 -6.12
CA SER A 517 22.57 18.01 -6.20
C SER A 517 23.30 18.13 -4.86
N LEU A 518 22.55 18.09 -3.77
CA LEU A 518 23.07 18.05 -2.39
C LEU A 518 22.26 17.03 -1.57
N GLY A 519 22.91 16.36 -0.65
CA GLY A 519 22.27 15.54 0.38
C GLY A 519 22.83 15.92 1.75
N GLY A 520 21.94 16.26 2.69
CA GLY A 520 22.25 16.46 4.08
C GLY A 520 21.70 15.31 4.93
N TYR A 521 22.53 14.77 5.83
CA TYR A 521 22.15 13.67 6.71
C TYR A 521 22.55 13.95 8.15
N TRP A 522 21.59 13.88 9.06
CA TRP A 522 21.87 14.07 10.47
C TRP A 522 22.72 12.94 11.07
N LEU A 523 23.67 13.34 11.92
CA LEU A 523 24.31 12.47 12.89
C LEU A 523 23.74 12.76 14.28
N ALA A 524 23.67 11.73 15.11
CA ALA A 524 23.24 11.90 16.51
C ALA A 524 24.23 12.69 17.37
N THR A 525 25.42 12.97 16.85
CA THR A 525 26.49 13.63 17.57
C THR A 525 26.26 15.15 17.69
N ALA A 526 26.10 15.64 18.91
CA ALA A 526 26.00 17.06 19.20
C ALA A 526 27.36 17.77 19.10
N ASN A 527 27.35 19.09 18.96
CA ASN A 527 28.55 19.91 19.17
C ASN A 527 28.74 20.14 20.67
N PRO A 528 29.84 19.64 21.29
CA PRO A 528 30.05 19.82 22.73
C PRO A 528 30.28 21.27 23.13
N GLY A 529 30.71 22.13 22.20
CA GLY A 529 30.94 23.57 22.43
C GLY A 529 29.73 24.46 22.14
N ASN A 530 28.67 23.96 21.52
CA ASN A 530 27.48 24.74 21.18
C ASN A 530 26.22 23.86 21.07
N ALA A 531 25.32 24.02 22.05
CA ALA A 531 24.10 23.25 22.16
C ALA A 531 23.12 23.45 20.97
N ALA A 532 23.25 24.54 20.21
CA ALA A 532 22.44 24.80 19.01
C ALA A 532 23.01 24.17 17.71
N GLN A 533 24.08 23.39 17.82
CA GLN A 533 24.75 22.79 16.67
C GLN A 533 24.95 21.28 16.84
N ALA A 534 24.95 20.56 15.72
CA ALA A 534 25.20 19.14 15.67
C ALA A 534 25.98 18.76 14.39
N ALA A 535 26.51 17.54 14.37
CA ALA A 535 27.20 17.02 13.22
C ALA A 535 26.19 16.55 12.13
N ALA A 536 26.53 16.80 10.88
CA ALA A 536 25.85 16.27 9.72
C ALA A 536 26.85 15.77 8.67
N PHE A 537 26.42 14.81 7.85
CA PHE A 537 27.14 14.34 6.68
C PHE A 537 26.54 14.97 5.44
N PHE A 538 27.36 15.58 4.60
CA PHE A 538 26.96 16.25 3.37
C PHE A 538 27.57 15.59 2.15
N ILE A 539 26.76 15.49 1.12
CA ILE A 539 27.13 15.04 -0.23
C ILE A 539 26.75 16.16 -1.16
N SER A 540 27.63 16.54 -2.08
CA SER A 540 27.32 17.56 -3.08
C SER A 540 27.87 17.21 -4.44
N VAL A 541 27.07 17.48 -5.47
CA VAL A 541 27.47 17.52 -6.86
C VAL A 541 27.18 18.93 -7.35
N HIS A 542 28.21 19.70 -7.67
CA HIS A 542 28.06 21.06 -8.18
C HIS A 542 28.09 21.07 -9.69
N GLN A 543 27.13 21.78 -10.27
CA GLN A 543 27.06 22.07 -11.69
C GLN A 543 27.43 23.56 -11.91
N ASN A 544 28.62 23.83 -12.38
CA ASN A 544 29.01 25.16 -12.82
C ASN A 544 29.35 25.21 -14.33
N GLY A 545 28.48 24.56 -15.11
CA GLY A 545 28.53 24.65 -16.60
C GLY A 545 29.62 23.81 -17.25
N GLN A 546 30.63 23.31 -16.56
CA GLN A 546 31.76 22.57 -17.16
C GLN A 546 32.20 21.31 -16.42
N ALA A 547 31.90 21.14 -15.16
CA ALA A 547 32.25 19.96 -14.39
C ALA A 547 31.38 19.87 -13.16
N PHE A 548 31.10 18.64 -12.70
CA PHE A 548 30.38 18.36 -11.46
C PHE A 548 31.40 17.98 -10.38
N PRO A 549 31.91 18.92 -9.57
CA PRO A 549 32.72 18.52 -8.44
C PRO A 549 31.84 17.88 -7.37
N GLY A 550 31.87 16.54 -7.28
CA GLY A 550 31.29 15.83 -6.15
C GLY A 550 32.20 15.94 -4.95
N TYR A 551 31.64 16.25 -3.79
CA TYR A 551 32.34 16.14 -2.52
C TYR A 551 31.44 15.56 -1.45
N THR A 552 32.07 14.93 -0.47
CA THR A 552 31.44 14.51 0.77
C THR A 552 32.21 15.08 1.95
N LYS A 553 31.51 15.47 3.00
CA LYS A 553 32.14 15.94 4.23
C LYS A 553 31.24 15.76 5.43
N ARG A 554 31.84 15.58 6.61
CA ARG A 554 31.14 15.82 7.87
C ARG A 554 31.38 17.28 8.28
N SER A 555 30.35 17.93 8.79
CA SER A 555 30.42 19.32 9.25
C SER A 555 29.51 19.51 10.43
N ILE A 556 29.83 20.54 11.24
CA ILE A 556 28.93 21.03 12.27
C ILE A 556 27.99 22.06 11.65
N THR A 557 26.71 21.94 11.94
CA THR A 557 25.65 22.76 11.34
C THR A 557 24.58 23.13 12.37
N PRO A 558 23.81 24.21 12.18
CA PRO A 558 22.71 24.55 13.07
C PRO A 558 21.64 23.44 13.11
N LYS A 559 21.18 23.09 14.30
CA LYS A 559 20.17 22.07 14.57
C LYS A 559 18.78 22.43 14.03
N ARG A 560 18.52 23.71 13.79
CA ARG A 560 17.28 24.20 13.18
C ARG A 560 17.10 23.82 11.71
N ASN A 561 18.19 23.47 11.03
CA ASN A 561 18.10 22.93 9.68
C ASN A 561 17.44 21.56 9.70
N MET A 562 16.86 21.15 8.58
CA MET A 562 16.23 19.85 8.43
C MET A 562 17.01 19.03 7.41
N TYR A 563 17.41 17.83 7.81
CA TYR A 563 18.14 16.90 6.98
C TYR A 563 17.52 15.51 7.04
N SER A 564 17.81 14.70 6.04
CA SER A 564 17.41 13.30 6.01
C SER A 564 18.10 12.49 7.14
N ILE A 565 17.50 11.36 7.45
CA ILE A 565 18.07 10.39 8.40
C ILE A 565 18.26 9.07 7.71
N ARG A 566 19.51 8.58 7.65
CA ARG A 566 19.85 7.20 7.33
C ARG A 566 20.08 6.46 8.63
N PRO A 567 19.08 5.72 9.16
CA PRO A 567 19.21 5.14 10.48
C PRO A 567 20.10 3.89 10.48
N ILE A 568 20.58 3.50 11.66
CA ILE A 568 21.25 2.23 11.92
C ILE A 568 20.34 1.34 12.77
N TYR A 569 20.34 0.03 12.51
CA TYR A 569 19.59 -0.94 13.30
C TYR A 569 20.37 -1.28 14.58
N ILE A 570 19.70 -1.18 15.72
CA ILE A 570 20.27 -1.43 17.06
C ILE A 570 19.44 -2.43 17.87
N GLY A 571 18.33 -2.93 17.30
CA GLY A 571 17.50 -3.95 17.91
C GLY A 571 18.22 -5.31 18.04
N ASN A 572 17.65 -6.20 18.81
CA ASN A 572 18.09 -7.58 18.90
C ASN A 572 17.66 -8.33 17.63
N ASP A 573 18.55 -9.20 17.13
CA ASP A 573 18.22 -10.13 16.02
C ASP A 573 17.34 -11.27 16.51
#